data_194ec79d31354d27bdcb03264cdb674c
#
_entry.id   194ec79d31354d27bdcb03264cdb674c
#
_cell.length_a   1.000
_cell.length_b   1.000
_cell.length_c   1.000
_cell.angle_alpha   90.00
_cell.angle_beta   90.00
_cell.angle_gamma   90.00
#
_symmetry.space_group_name_H-M   'P 1'
#
loop_
_entity.id
_entity.type
_entity.pdbx_description
1 polymer ?
#
loop_
_entity_poly.entity_id
_entity_poly.type
_entity_poly.pdbx_seq_one_letter_code
_entity_poly.pdbx_strand_id
1 'polypeptide(L)'
;MVCILEGNSNKYILEKLLGEGATCKCYLGYEILSNQEKSEPFAIKIFNQRFYPYYSNEVDILSKLPKNDNIIKLYNHGKGLFYPSSSEDKDKKINSKEKEKNDKEEVFFEIMEYAINGELKDYVKGKSTRIPEKISAKIFKRIVLTVKNLHKNNIAHCDIKPENILIDKNFRLLLNDFGFSQIFDGEKGDYILHKFAGSNIYCAPETKKAYTKGFDAIKNDIFSLGVLLFVITIGNFPFLNASFSDEKYRYIVKKNYERFWEFFSDIEISEEFKDLINKLISINPSQRLEIKQILEHPWLKKYNKQKNNDRSVNNNIEDDSIDEDIINEFKSRKV
;
A
#
# COMPACT_ATOMS: atom_id res chain seq x y z
N MET A 1 17.73 22.38 -1.26
CA MET A 1 16.75 23.43 -0.92
C MET A 1 15.90 22.90 0.22
N VAL A 2 15.77 23.63 1.32
CA VAL A 2 15.14 23.11 2.56
C VAL A 2 13.80 23.78 2.72
N CYS A 3 12.70 22.98 2.78
CA CYS A 3 11.38 23.47 3.16
C CYS A 3 11.22 23.38 4.69
N ILE A 4 10.37 24.20 5.25
CA ILE A 4 10.08 24.21 6.69
C ILE A 4 8.59 23.95 6.89
N LEU A 5 8.25 23.15 7.89
CA LEU A 5 6.90 22.96 8.39
C LEU A 5 6.84 23.37 9.87
N GLU A 6 5.96 24.28 10.22
CA GLU A 6 5.66 24.66 11.60
C GLU A 6 4.27 24.16 11.95
N GLY A 7 4.18 23.24 12.93
CA GLY A 7 2.90 22.67 13.35
C GLY A 7 2.90 22.27 14.82
N ASN A 8 1.80 22.52 15.52
CA ASN A 8 1.52 22.04 16.88
C ASN A 8 2.67 22.21 17.90
N SER A 9 3.39 23.28 17.92
CA SER A 9 4.57 23.55 18.77
C SER A 9 5.88 22.93 18.29
N ASN A 10 5.88 22.13 17.22
CA ASN A 10 7.06 21.50 16.66
C ASN A 10 7.42 22.13 15.32
N LYS A 11 8.71 22.10 15.02
CA LYS A 11 9.25 22.57 13.74
C LYS A 11 10.01 21.47 13.04
N TYR A 12 9.71 21.28 11.76
CA TYR A 12 10.30 20.23 10.94
C TYR A 12 11.06 20.83 9.76
N ILE A 13 12.19 20.26 9.44
CA ILE A 13 12.95 20.51 8.22
C ILE A 13 12.65 19.41 7.22
N LEU A 14 12.22 19.78 6.01
CA LEU A 14 11.93 18.87 4.91
C LEU A 14 13.08 18.97 3.89
N GLU A 15 13.84 17.89 3.73
CA GLU A 15 15.09 17.91 2.94
C GLU A 15 14.91 17.38 1.52
N LYS A 16 14.09 16.34 1.34
CA LYS A 16 13.97 15.65 0.07
C LYS A 16 12.51 15.26 -0.18
N LEU A 17 12.00 15.57 -1.37
CA LEU A 17 10.73 15.02 -1.83
C LEU A 17 10.91 13.50 -2.07
N LEU A 18 10.17 12.68 -1.34
CA LEU A 18 10.13 11.22 -1.50
C LEU A 18 9.16 10.81 -2.60
N GLY A 19 8.03 11.52 -2.72
CA GLY A 19 7.03 11.26 -3.73
C GLY A 19 5.92 12.29 -3.73
N GLU A 20 5.22 12.39 -4.85
CA GLU A 20 4.03 13.22 -5.01
C GLU A 20 2.88 12.34 -5.49
N GLY A 21 1.86 12.21 -4.65
CA GLY A 21 0.64 11.46 -4.92
C GLY A 21 -0.50 12.36 -5.39
N ALA A 22 -1.66 11.77 -5.62
CA ALA A 22 -2.86 12.50 -6.04
C ALA A 22 -3.38 13.47 -4.95
N THR A 23 -3.12 13.20 -3.68
CA THR A 23 -3.70 13.90 -2.53
C THR A 23 -2.67 14.64 -1.69
N CYS A 24 -1.41 14.22 -1.67
CA CYS A 24 -0.36 14.78 -0.84
C CYS A 24 1.02 14.73 -1.49
N LYS A 25 1.95 15.51 -0.93
CA LYS A 25 3.39 15.39 -1.16
C LYS A 25 4.03 14.78 0.08
N CYS A 26 4.92 13.82 -0.11
CA CYS A 26 5.65 13.17 0.97
C CYS A 26 7.13 13.57 0.94
N TYR A 27 7.66 14.01 2.06
CA TYR A 27 9.03 14.46 2.22
C TYR A 27 9.78 13.61 3.25
N LEU A 28 11.07 13.42 3.05
CA LEU A 28 12.02 13.09 4.11
C LEU A 28 12.24 14.35 4.95
N GLY A 29 12.03 14.24 6.24
CA GLY A 29 12.23 15.37 7.13
C GLY A 29 12.66 14.95 8.52
N TYR A 30 12.97 15.97 9.34
CA TYR A 30 13.48 15.84 10.70
C TYR A 30 12.82 16.89 11.58
N GLU A 31 12.55 16.53 12.82
CA GLU A 31 12.16 17.50 13.84
C GLU A 31 13.40 18.27 14.33
N ILE A 32 13.24 19.57 14.56
CA ILE A 32 14.25 20.39 15.21
C ILE A 32 14.04 20.29 16.73
N LEU A 33 14.95 19.63 17.41
CA LEU A 33 14.91 19.45 18.84
C LEU A 33 15.29 20.73 19.60
N SER A 34 14.99 20.82 20.90
CA SER A 34 15.26 21.97 21.73
C SER A 34 16.76 22.35 21.83
N ASN A 35 17.65 21.38 21.62
CA ASN A 35 19.10 21.58 21.52
C ASN A 35 19.59 21.95 20.12
N GLN A 36 18.66 22.25 19.18
CA GLN A 36 18.92 22.51 17.75
C GLN A 36 19.48 21.32 16.94
N GLU A 37 19.52 20.14 17.51
CA GLU A 37 19.84 18.91 16.78
C GLU A 37 18.64 18.41 15.98
N LYS A 38 18.91 17.59 14.96
CA LYS A 38 17.87 16.88 14.19
C LYS A 38 17.52 15.57 14.88
N SER A 39 16.23 15.24 14.86
CA SER A 39 15.75 13.92 15.26
C SER A 39 16.18 12.81 14.30
N GLU A 40 15.77 11.57 14.58
CA GLU A 40 15.69 10.52 13.58
C GLU A 40 14.75 10.95 12.43
N PRO A 41 14.96 10.40 11.21
CA PRO A 41 14.20 10.79 10.04
C PRO A 41 12.74 10.34 10.11
N PHE A 42 11.86 11.19 9.58
CA PHE A 42 10.43 10.93 9.39
C PHE A 42 10.06 11.01 7.91
N ALA A 43 9.00 10.30 7.54
CA ALA A 43 8.21 10.59 6.34
C ALA A 43 7.14 11.62 6.72
N ILE A 44 7.11 12.76 6.03
CA ILE A 44 6.20 13.85 6.33
C ILE A 44 5.28 14.06 5.13
N LYS A 45 3.99 13.70 5.28
CA LYS A 45 2.95 13.96 4.29
C LYS A 45 2.41 15.37 4.47
N ILE A 46 2.29 16.12 3.38
CA ILE A 46 1.71 17.47 3.33
C ILE A 46 0.49 17.45 2.42
N PHE A 47 -0.65 17.84 2.97
CA PHE A 47 -1.94 17.89 2.28
C PHE A 47 -2.41 19.33 2.16
N ASN A 48 -2.79 19.76 0.95
CA ASN A 48 -3.51 21.01 0.77
C ASN A 48 -4.91 20.93 1.37
N GLN A 49 -5.52 22.06 1.71
CA GLN A 49 -6.85 22.13 2.33
C GLN A 49 -7.94 21.36 1.57
N ARG A 50 -7.89 21.33 0.23
CA ARG A 50 -8.85 20.60 -0.60
C ARG A 50 -8.83 19.07 -0.36
N PHE A 51 -7.71 18.54 0.17
CA PHE A 51 -7.53 17.12 0.44
C PHE A 51 -7.75 16.76 1.93
N TYR A 52 -8.31 17.68 2.72
CA TYR A 52 -8.68 17.44 4.11
C TYR A 52 -9.45 16.11 4.33
N PRO A 53 -10.43 15.73 3.47
CA PRO A 53 -11.15 14.47 3.69
C PRO A 53 -10.25 13.22 3.68
N TYR A 54 -9.20 13.20 2.85
CA TYR A 54 -8.25 12.08 2.78
C TYR A 54 -7.32 12.05 4.00
N TYR A 55 -6.77 13.22 4.37
CA TYR A 55 -6.00 13.39 5.60
C TYR A 55 -6.80 12.98 6.83
N SER A 56 -8.00 13.52 7.01
CA SER A 56 -8.84 13.22 8.18
C SER A 56 -9.19 11.75 8.27
N ASN A 57 -9.46 11.10 7.15
CA ASN A 57 -9.75 9.67 7.09
C ASN A 57 -8.53 8.81 7.48
N GLU A 58 -7.35 9.12 6.95
CA GLU A 58 -6.12 8.40 7.26
C GLU A 58 -5.77 8.51 8.75
N VAL A 59 -5.79 9.72 9.29
CA VAL A 59 -5.55 9.97 10.71
C VAL A 59 -6.56 9.24 11.60
N ASP A 60 -7.85 9.29 11.27
CA ASP A 60 -8.91 8.65 12.04
C ASP A 60 -8.72 7.12 12.08
N ILE A 61 -8.39 6.51 10.97
CA ILE A 61 -8.15 5.08 10.87
C ILE A 61 -6.88 4.67 11.63
N LEU A 62 -5.75 5.32 11.38
CA LEU A 62 -4.48 4.97 12.02
C LEU A 62 -4.52 5.19 13.54
N SER A 63 -5.27 6.19 14.01
CA SER A 63 -5.42 6.46 15.44
C SER A 63 -6.29 5.41 16.16
N LYS A 64 -7.21 4.75 15.46
CA LYS A 64 -8.12 3.73 16.02
C LYS A 64 -7.58 2.31 15.91
N LEU A 65 -6.66 2.06 14.98
CA LEU A 65 -6.08 0.74 14.80
C LEU A 65 -5.25 0.32 16.00
N PRO A 66 -5.39 -0.92 16.48
CA PRO A 66 -4.44 -1.49 17.43
C PRO A 66 -3.02 -1.47 16.86
N LYS A 67 -2.02 -1.29 17.73
CA LYS A 67 -0.61 -1.33 17.31
C LYS A 67 -0.33 -2.61 16.53
N ASN A 68 0.25 -2.45 15.35
CA ASN A 68 0.61 -3.54 14.46
C ASN A 68 1.92 -3.17 13.75
N ASP A 69 2.93 -4.01 13.87
CA ASP A 69 4.27 -3.74 13.32
C ASP A 69 4.35 -3.88 11.79
N ASN A 70 3.27 -4.36 11.14
CA ASN A 70 3.15 -4.43 9.69
C ASN A 70 2.27 -3.30 9.11
N ILE A 71 1.94 -2.29 9.91
CA ILE A 71 1.23 -1.07 9.50
C ILE A 71 2.12 0.13 9.80
N ILE A 72 2.17 1.09 8.89
CA ILE A 72 2.93 2.33 9.07
C ILE A 72 2.53 3.04 10.36
N LYS A 73 3.48 3.56 11.12
CA LYS A 73 3.22 4.28 12.38
C LYS A 73 3.02 5.76 12.10
N LEU A 74 1.92 6.29 12.61
CA LEU A 74 1.66 7.73 12.70
C LEU A 74 2.16 8.23 14.05
N TYR A 75 3.08 9.21 14.06
CA TYR A 75 3.66 9.78 15.27
C TYR A 75 3.00 11.09 15.68
N ASN A 76 2.70 11.95 14.69
CA ASN A 76 2.09 13.24 14.91
C ASN A 76 1.29 13.67 13.67
N HIS A 77 0.32 14.53 13.86
CA HIS A 77 -0.48 15.09 12.77
C HIS A 77 -1.08 16.42 13.19
N GLY A 78 -1.54 17.20 12.24
CA GLY A 78 -2.19 18.46 12.56
C GLY A 78 -2.32 19.41 11.39
N LYS A 79 -2.60 20.67 11.74
CA LYS A 79 -2.59 21.82 10.85
C LYS A 79 -1.34 22.64 11.09
N GLY A 80 -0.68 23.09 10.05
CA GLY A 80 0.58 23.82 10.16
C GLY A 80 0.78 24.82 9.04
N LEU A 81 1.91 25.51 9.12
CA LEU A 81 2.39 26.42 8.08
C LEU A 81 3.56 25.78 7.34
N PHE A 82 3.41 25.60 6.05
CA PHE A 82 4.43 25.06 5.17
C PHE A 82 5.10 26.22 4.41
N TYR A 83 6.42 26.25 4.47
CA TYR A 83 7.26 27.21 3.77
C TYR A 83 8.01 26.47 2.65
N PRO A 84 7.50 26.53 1.40
CA PRO A 84 8.20 25.93 0.28
C PRO A 84 9.53 26.66 0.07
N SER A 85 10.56 25.91 -0.36
CA SER A 85 11.81 26.57 -0.78
C SER A 85 11.51 27.46 -1.98
N SER A 86 11.94 28.71 -1.92
CA SER A 86 11.84 29.63 -3.07
C SER A 86 12.54 28.99 -4.26
N SER A 87 11.76 28.57 -5.27
CA SER A 87 12.31 28.17 -6.55
C SER A 87 13.06 29.36 -7.13
N GLU A 88 14.28 29.12 -7.59
CA GLU A 88 15.00 30.08 -8.43
C GLU A 88 14.25 30.29 -9.76
N ASP A 89 13.15 31.04 -9.74
CA ASP A 89 12.63 31.70 -10.92
C ASP A 89 13.51 32.90 -11.17
N LYS A 90 14.62 32.67 -11.88
CA LYS A 90 15.61 33.71 -12.22
C LYS A 90 15.08 34.79 -13.15
N ASP A 91 13.82 34.73 -13.61
CA ASP A 91 13.30 35.58 -14.67
C ASP A 91 12.12 36.50 -14.30
N LYS A 92 11.73 36.61 -13.04
CA LYS A 92 10.71 37.61 -12.66
C LYS A 92 11.26 38.64 -11.68
N LYS A 93 11.61 39.83 -12.20
CA LYS A 93 11.78 41.04 -11.41
C LYS A 93 10.43 41.45 -10.80
N ILE A 94 10.13 40.95 -9.59
CA ILE A 94 9.00 41.37 -8.77
C ILE A 94 9.55 42.03 -7.51
N ASN A 95 8.95 43.20 -7.17
CA ASN A 95 9.36 44.06 -6.08
C ASN A 95 9.50 43.38 -4.75
N SER A 96 10.60 43.64 -4.05
CA SER A 96 11.04 42.99 -2.81
C SER A 96 10.09 43.08 -1.60
N LYS A 97 9.08 43.90 -1.61
CA LYS A 97 8.10 44.10 -0.51
C LYS A 97 6.85 43.21 -0.60
N GLU A 98 6.56 42.64 -1.76
CA GLU A 98 5.45 41.68 -1.94
C GLU A 98 5.89 40.22 -1.78
N LYS A 99 7.19 39.93 -1.78
CA LYS A 99 7.75 38.56 -1.64
C LYS A 99 7.58 37.95 -0.26
N GLU A 100 7.55 38.73 0.82
CA GLU A 100 7.45 38.18 2.18
C GLU A 100 6.04 37.72 2.56
N LYS A 101 5.02 38.06 1.80
CA LYS A 101 3.62 37.73 2.13
C LYS A 101 3.08 36.45 1.47
N ASN A 102 3.77 35.92 0.44
CA ASN A 102 3.26 34.83 -0.40
C ASN A 102 3.96 33.46 -0.20
N ASP A 103 4.89 33.34 0.75
CA ASP A 103 5.76 32.15 0.84
C ASP A 103 5.32 31.11 1.88
N LYS A 104 4.10 31.23 2.44
CA LYS A 104 3.60 30.26 3.41
C LYS A 104 2.21 29.76 3.04
N GLU A 105 2.02 28.46 3.17
CA GLU A 105 0.74 27.78 2.92
C GLU A 105 0.21 27.14 4.20
N GLU A 106 -1.06 27.34 4.51
CA GLU A 106 -1.75 26.52 5.51
C GLU A 106 -2.02 25.12 4.95
N VAL A 107 -1.50 24.11 5.65
CA VAL A 107 -1.57 22.71 5.23
C VAL A 107 -2.01 21.83 6.39
N PHE A 108 -2.47 20.62 6.04
CA PHE A 108 -2.53 19.50 6.97
C PHE A 108 -1.29 18.63 6.80
N PHE A 109 -0.82 18.04 7.89
CA PHE A 109 0.38 17.21 7.85
C PHE A 109 0.26 15.95 8.69
N GLU A 110 1.04 14.95 8.32
CA GLU A 110 1.25 13.71 9.07
C GLU A 110 2.75 13.45 9.18
N ILE A 111 3.19 13.12 10.40
CA ILE A 111 4.56 12.69 10.69
C ILE A 111 4.53 11.19 10.90
N MET A 112 5.16 10.46 10.01
CA MET A 112 5.06 9.01 9.93
C MET A 112 6.43 8.34 10.02
N GLU A 113 6.43 7.04 10.30
CA GLU A 113 7.61 6.19 10.22
C GLU A 113 8.26 6.29 8.83
N TYR A 114 9.58 6.47 8.80
CA TYR A 114 10.33 6.50 7.54
C TYR A 114 10.78 5.11 7.13
N ALA A 115 10.25 4.60 6.04
CA ALA A 115 10.63 3.33 5.45
C ALA A 115 11.80 3.53 4.47
N ILE A 116 13.02 3.44 4.99
CA ILE A 116 14.26 3.76 4.26
C ILE A 116 14.50 2.91 3.01
N ASN A 117 13.90 1.71 2.95
CA ASN A 117 14.05 0.80 1.82
C ASN A 117 13.00 1.04 0.70
N GLY A 118 12.15 2.07 0.83
CA GLY A 118 11.22 2.49 -0.23
C GLY A 118 10.00 1.61 -0.37
N GLU A 119 9.45 1.52 -1.57
CA GLU A 119 8.20 0.86 -1.89
C GLU A 119 8.44 -0.51 -2.53
N LEU A 120 7.53 -1.48 -2.28
CA LEU A 120 7.60 -2.81 -2.91
C LEU A 120 7.60 -2.72 -4.44
N LYS A 121 6.94 -1.71 -5.03
CA LYS A 121 6.95 -1.51 -6.49
C LYS A 121 8.36 -1.33 -7.07
N ASP A 122 9.30 -0.77 -6.29
CA ASP A 122 10.67 -0.54 -6.75
C ASP A 122 11.46 -1.84 -6.93
N TYR A 123 10.99 -2.91 -6.31
CA TYR A 123 11.57 -4.25 -6.38
C TYR A 123 10.95 -5.14 -7.47
N VAL A 124 9.89 -4.68 -8.16
CA VAL A 124 9.13 -5.47 -9.16
C VAL A 124 9.00 -4.77 -10.51
N LYS A 125 10.05 -4.07 -10.94
CA LYS A 125 10.07 -3.34 -12.23
C LYS A 125 10.45 -4.25 -13.40
N GLY A 126 9.43 -4.68 -14.18
CA GLY A 126 9.62 -5.39 -15.47
C GLY A 126 9.85 -6.90 -15.34
N LYS A 127 9.81 -7.59 -16.49
CA LYS A 127 9.91 -9.08 -16.58
C LYS A 127 11.19 -9.66 -16.00
N SER A 128 12.30 -8.94 -16.09
CA SER A 128 13.61 -9.37 -15.57
C SER A 128 13.74 -9.26 -14.06
N THR A 129 12.80 -8.55 -13.40
CA THR A 129 12.82 -8.28 -11.97
C THR A 129 11.67 -8.94 -11.22
N ARG A 130 10.98 -9.91 -11.84
CA ARG A 130 9.94 -10.69 -11.16
C ARG A 130 10.49 -11.40 -9.92
N ILE A 131 9.68 -11.44 -8.86
CA ILE A 131 10.05 -12.14 -7.62
C ILE A 131 9.71 -13.63 -7.79
N PRO A 132 10.64 -14.56 -7.46
CA PRO A 132 10.36 -16.00 -7.54
C PRO A 132 9.14 -16.39 -6.71
N GLU A 133 8.34 -17.38 -7.17
CA GLU A 133 7.11 -17.82 -6.49
C GLU A 133 7.32 -18.11 -4.99
N LYS A 134 8.44 -18.74 -4.63
CA LYS A 134 8.77 -19.03 -3.22
C LYS A 134 8.81 -17.77 -2.37
N ILE A 135 9.45 -16.71 -2.87
CA ILE A 135 9.59 -15.44 -2.14
C ILE A 135 8.29 -14.65 -2.20
N SER A 136 7.63 -14.64 -3.38
CA SER A 136 6.29 -14.02 -3.54
C SER A 136 5.28 -14.60 -2.56
N ALA A 137 5.30 -15.91 -2.32
CA ALA A 137 4.41 -16.57 -1.37
C ALA A 137 4.64 -16.08 0.08
N LYS A 138 5.90 -15.88 0.47
CA LYS A 138 6.25 -15.37 1.80
C LYS A 138 5.84 -13.91 1.97
N ILE A 139 6.13 -13.06 0.98
CA ILE A 139 5.71 -11.66 0.95
C ILE A 139 4.17 -11.58 1.00
N PHE A 140 3.50 -12.32 0.13
CA PHE A 140 2.04 -12.32 0.02
C PHE A 140 1.36 -12.77 1.32
N LYS A 141 1.87 -13.82 1.97
CA LYS A 141 1.34 -14.29 3.27
C LYS A 141 1.35 -13.17 4.31
N ARG A 142 2.45 -12.40 4.42
CA ARG A 142 2.55 -11.28 5.38
C ARG A 142 1.52 -10.20 5.07
N ILE A 143 1.37 -9.83 3.80
CA ILE A 143 0.39 -8.84 3.37
C ILE A 143 -1.04 -9.32 3.67
N VAL A 144 -1.35 -10.59 3.36
CA VAL A 144 -2.67 -11.19 3.66
C VAL A 144 -2.97 -11.20 5.16
N LEU A 145 -1.98 -11.46 6.02
CA LEU A 145 -2.14 -11.41 7.48
C LEU A 145 -2.40 -9.99 7.97
N THR A 146 -1.72 -9.00 7.39
CA THR A 146 -1.97 -7.57 7.69
C THR A 146 -3.39 -7.17 7.29
N VAL A 147 -3.84 -7.53 6.08
CA VAL A 147 -5.21 -7.26 5.60
C VAL A 147 -6.25 -8.01 6.45
N LYS A 148 -5.97 -9.26 6.87
CA LYS A 148 -6.80 -10.00 7.83
C LYS A 148 -7.01 -9.22 9.13
N ASN A 149 -5.94 -8.60 9.64
CA ASN A 149 -6.02 -7.78 10.85
C ASN A 149 -6.89 -6.52 10.64
N LEU A 150 -6.77 -5.84 9.48
CA LEU A 150 -7.66 -4.72 9.14
C LEU A 150 -9.13 -5.16 9.10
N HIS A 151 -9.45 -6.22 8.37
CA HIS A 151 -10.82 -6.72 8.23
C HIS A 151 -11.41 -7.14 9.59
N LYS A 152 -10.58 -7.72 10.49
CA LYS A 152 -10.99 -8.05 11.87
C LYS A 152 -11.35 -6.79 12.68
N ASN A 153 -10.76 -5.64 12.36
CA ASN A 153 -11.06 -4.35 12.97
C ASN A 153 -12.08 -3.54 12.16
N ASN A 154 -12.85 -4.18 11.29
CA ASN A 154 -13.89 -3.57 10.45
C ASN A 154 -13.37 -2.50 9.50
N ILE A 155 -12.13 -2.63 9.01
CA ILE A 155 -11.50 -1.69 8.08
C ILE A 155 -11.17 -2.43 6.78
N ALA A 156 -11.62 -1.90 5.64
CA ALA A 156 -11.14 -2.27 4.33
C ALA A 156 -10.15 -1.21 3.83
N HIS A 157 -9.04 -1.66 3.25
CA HIS A 157 -7.98 -0.74 2.79
C HIS A 157 -8.37 0.00 1.52
N CYS A 158 -9.02 -0.67 0.57
CA CYS A 158 -9.53 -0.16 -0.71
C CYS A 158 -8.47 0.33 -1.72
N ASP A 159 -7.19 0.35 -1.36
CA ASP A 159 -6.09 0.74 -2.28
C ASP A 159 -4.83 -0.14 -2.12
N ILE A 160 -5.03 -1.47 -2.03
CA ILE A 160 -3.93 -2.44 -1.92
C ILE A 160 -3.20 -2.51 -3.26
N LYS A 161 -1.90 -2.12 -3.25
CA LYS A 161 -0.99 -2.12 -4.41
C LYS A 161 0.47 -2.08 -3.95
N PRO A 162 1.45 -2.43 -4.79
CA PRO A 162 2.87 -2.43 -4.41
C PRO A 162 3.41 -1.07 -3.96
N GLU A 163 2.82 0.04 -4.44
CA GLU A 163 3.16 1.41 -4.02
C GLU A 163 2.83 1.66 -2.56
N ASN A 164 1.78 1.02 -2.04
CA ASN A 164 1.30 1.18 -0.67
C ASN A 164 1.87 0.12 0.30
N ILE A 165 2.85 -0.67 -0.15
CA ILE A 165 3.63 -1.58 0.70
C ILE A 165 5.03 -1.00 0.80
N LEU A 166 5.37 -0.45 1.96
CA LEU A 166 6.68 0.11 2.24
C LEU A 166 7.59 -0.93 2.90
N ILE A 167 8.90 -0.72 2.81
CA ILE A 167 9.92 -1.61 3.34
C ILE A 167 10.78 -0.82 4.30
N ASP A 168 10.75 -1.18 5.59
CA ASP A 168 11.50 -0.50 6.64
C ASP A 168 13.00 -0.88 6.63
N LYS A 169 13.76 -0.30 7.56
CA LYS A 169 15.21 -0.57 7.73
C LYS A 169 15.54 -2.03 8.00
N ASN A 170 14.61 -2.78 8.56
CA ASN A 170 14.74 -4.21 8.88
C ASN A 170 14.13 -5.12 7.79
N PHE A 171 13.75 -4.57 6.63
CA PHE A 171 13.05 -5.27 5.55
C PHE A 171 11.66 -5.80 5.93
N ARG A 172 11.00 -5.24 6.95
CA ARG A 172 9.60 -5.52 7.26
C ARG A 172 8.72 -4.82 6.24
N LEU A 173 7.61 -5.47 5.91
CA LEU A 173 6.57 -4.94 5.01
C LEU A 173 5.57 -4.14 5.84
N LEU A 174 5.43 -2.86 5.52
CA LEU A 174 4.52 -1.93 6.18
C LEU A 174 3.41 -1.53 5.21
N LEU A 175 2.17 -1.84 5.53
CA LEU A 175 1.01 -1.34 4.78
C LEU A 175 0.82 0.14 5.10
N ASN A 176 0.66 0.97 4.06
CA ASN A 176 0.62 2.42 4.11
C ASN A 176 -0.53 2.98 3.28
N ASP A 177 -0.83 4.27 3.46
CA ASP A 177 -1.82 5.05 2.71
C ASP A 177 -3.27 4.61 2.95
N PHE A 178 -3.83 5.04 4.08
CA PHE A 178 -5.21 4.76 4.50
C PHE A 178 -6.20 5.85 4.06
N GLY A 179 -5.79 6.79 3.23
CA GLY A 179 -6.64 7.90 2.77
C GLY A 179 -7.92 7.44 2.04
N PHE A 180 -7.90 6.27 1.40
CA PHE A 180 -9.04 5.64 0.74
C PHE A 180 -9.73 4.54 1.55
N SER A 181 -9.18 4.19 2.71
CA SER A 181 -9.72 3.10 3.52
C SER A 181 -11.12 3.43 4.06
N GLN A 182 -11.90 2.40 4.34
CA GLN A 182 -13.28 2.55 4.77
C GLN A 182 -13.55 1.70 6.01
N ILE A 183 -14.25 2.28 6.97
CA ILE A 183 -14.79 1.56 8.12
C ILE A 183 -16.17 1.03 7.74
N PHE A 184 -16.42 -0.25 7.98
CA PHE A 184 -17.71 -0.90 7.74
C PHE A 184 -18.34 -1.40 9.04
N ASP A 185 -19.67 -1.55 9.04
CA ASP A 185 -20.41 -2.09 10.20
C ASP A 185 -20.41 -3.63 10.15
N GLY A 186 -19.33 -4.23 10.66
CA GLY A 186 -19.16 -5.69 10.65
C GLY A 186 -20.17 -6.44 11.54
N GLU A 187 -20.74 -5.80 12.55
CA GLU A 187 -21.75 -6.42 13.41
C GLU A 187 -23.07 -6.66 12.69
N LYS A 188 -23.41 -5.78 11.75
CA LYS A 188 -24.58 -5.94 10.88
C LYS A 188 -24.31 -6.76 9.61
N GLY A 189 -23.04 -7.21 9.40
CA GLY A 189 -22.63 -7.88 8.17
C GLY A 189 -22.72 -6.98 6.93
N ASP A 190 -22.74 -5.66 7.12
CA ASP A 190 -22.81 -4.68 6.03
C ASP A 190 -21.40 -4.26 5.64
N TYR A 191 -20.88 -4.93 4.63
CA TYR A 191 -19.57 -4.63 3.99
C TYR A 191 -19.76 -3.80 2.72
N ILE A 192 -20.97 -3.30 2.45
CA ILE A 192 -21.33 -2.62 1.20
C ILE A 192 -20.98 -1.15 1.28
N LEU A 193 -20.14 -0.72 0.35
CA LEU A 193 -19.76 0.69 0.17
C LEU A 193 -20.43 1.26 -1.09
N HIS A 194 -20.87 2.50 -1.00
CA HIS A 194 -21.53 3.23 -2.09
C HIS A 194 -20.64 4.33 -2.69
N LYS A 195 -19.44 4.50 -2.19
CA LYS A 195 -18.47 5.45 -2.71
C LYS A 195 -17.18 4.73 -3.00
N PHE A 196 -16.70 4.83 -4.23
CA PHE A 196 -15.42 4.26 -4.63
C PHE A 196 -14.32 5.33 -4.61
N ALA A 197 -13.18 4.94 -4.06
CA ALA A 197 -11.90 5.61 -4.18
C ALA A 197 -10.82 4.51 -4.24
N GLY A 198 -9.74 4.72 -4.97
CA GLY A 198 -8.66 3.75 -5.12
C GLY A 198 -8.11 3.68 -6.54
N SER A 199 -7.09 2.86 -6.74
CA SER A 199 -6.35 2.74 -7.99
C SER A 199 -7.04 1.82 -8.99
N ASN A 200 -7.54 2.36 -10.09
CA ASN A 200 -8.40 1.67 -11.07
C ASN A 200 -7.89 0.31 -11.56
N ILE A 201 -6.56 0.13 -11.68
CA ILE A 201 -5.99 -1.10 -12.22
C ILE A 201 -6.01 -2.26 -11.21
N TYR A 202 -6.03 -1.94 -9.92
CA TYR A 202 -6.06 -2.91 -8.83
C TYR A 202 -7.48 -3.21 -8.32
N CYS A 203 -8.45 -2.35 -8.66
CA CYS A 203 -9.80 -2.44 -8.12
C CYS A 203 -10.66 -3.48 -8.83
N ALA A 204 -11.54 -4.09 -8.05
CA ALA A 204 -12.54 -5.01 -8.55
C ALA A 204 -13.52 -4.34 -9.52
N PRO A 205 -14.05 -5.07 -10.53
CA PRO A 205 -14.91 -4.49 -11.58
C PRO A 205 -16.22 -3.92 -11.06
N GLU A 206 -16.76 -4.48 -9.98
CA GLU A 206 -18.00 -4.02 -9.33
C GLU A 206 -17.89 -2.64 -8.71
N THR A 207 -16.67 -2.18 -8.36
CA THR A 207 -16.45 -0.84 -7.80
C THR A 207 -16.87 0.27 -8.73
N LYS A 208 -16.90 0.03 -10.05
CA LYS A 208 -17.39 0.96 -11.06
C LYS A 208 -18.90 1.28 -10.92
N LYS A 209 -19.62 0.43 -10.20
CA LYS A 209 -21.05 0.60 -9.91
C LYS A 209 -21.32 1.01 -8.47
N ALA A 210 -20.30 1.45 -7.73
CA ALA A 210 -20.38 1.78 -6.32
C ALA A 210 -21.55 2.73 -5.99
N TYR A 211 -21.70 3.81 -6.75
CA TYR A 211 -22.73 4.82 -6.51
C TYR A 211 -24.17 4.33 -6.74
N THR A 212 -24.37 3.26 -7.50
CA THR A 212 -25.71 2.76 -7.84
C THR A 212 -26.10 1.51 -7.08
N LYS A 213 -25.17 0.58 -6.91
CA LYS A 213 -25.43 -0.74 -6.32
C LYS A 213 -24.61 -1.03 -5.06
N GLY A 214 -23.59 -0.21 -4.79
CA GLY A 214 -22.58 -0.53 -3.79
C GLY A 214 -21.65 -1.68 -4.23
N PHE A 215 -20.66 -1.97 -3.42
CA PHE A 215 -19.75 -3.10 -3.58
C PHE A 215 -19.25 -3.59 -2.23
N ASP A 216 -18.94 -4.87 -2.14
CA ASP A 216 -18.36 -5.47 -0.94
C ASP A 216 -16.88 -5.07 -0.83
N ALA A 217 -16.56 -4.30 0.21
CA ALA A 217 -15.22 -3.74 0.43
C ALA A 217 -14.19 -4.84 0.73
N ILE A 218 -14.56 -5.89 1.47
CA ILE A 218 -13.69 -7.04 1.76
C ILE A 218 -13.35 -7.77 0.46
N LYS A 219 -14.36 -8.03 -0.38
CA LYS A 219 -14.15 -8.71 -1.66
C LYS A 219 -13.36 -7.86 -2.65
N ASN A 220 -13.44 -6.52 -2.56
CA ASN A 220 -12.56 -5.63 -3.33
C ASN A 220 -11.10 -5.78 -2.89
N ASP A 221 -10.80 -5.78 -1.59
CA ASP A 221 -9.44 -6.00 -1.08
C ASP A 221 -8.88 -7.36 -1.52
N ILE A 222 -9.72 -8.41 -1.52
CA ILE A 222 -9.32 -9.75 -2.02
C ILE A 222 -8.94 -9.70 -3.51
N PHE A 223 -9.69 -8.98 -4.33
CA PHE A 223 -9.37 -8.80 -5.75
C PHE A 223 -8.03 -8.05 -5.91
N SER A 224 -7.85 -6.96 -5.16
CA SER A 224 -6.62 -6.16 -5.17
C SER A 224 -5.40 -6.99 -4.74
N LEU A 225 -5.55 -7.86 -3.73
CA LEU A 225 -4.53 -8.84 -3.33
C LEU A 225 -4.16 -9.79 -4.47
N GLY A 226 -5.14 -10.22 -5.26
CA GLY A 226 -4.91 -11.05 -6.44
C GLY A 226 -4.09 -10.33 -7.52
N VAL A 227 -4.42 -9.08 -7.82
CA VAL A 227 -3.67 -8.26 -8.78
C VAL A 227 -2.26 -7.98 -8.25
N LEU A 228 -2.12 -7.62 -6.97
CA LEU A 228 -0.82 -7.41 -6.31
C LEU A 228 0.05 -8.66 -6.40
N LEU A 229 -0.47 -9.84 -6.04
CA LEU A 229 0.26 -11.10 -6.13
C LEU A 229 0.72 -11.39 -7.56
N PHE A 230 -0.16 -11.16 -8.54
CA PHE A 230 0.19 -11.31 -9.94
C PHE A 230 1.37 -10.41 -10.32
N VAL A 231 1.29 -9.12 -9.96
CA VAL A 231 2.33 -8.12 -10.29
C VAL A 231 3.68 -8.49 -9.68
N ILE A 232 3.74 -8.87 -8.40
CA ILE A 232 5.01 -9.19 -7.75
C ILE A 232 5.66 -10.47 -8.29
N THR A 233 4.85 -11.46 -8.72
CA THR A 233 5.34 -12.76 -9.19
C THR A 233 5.66 -12.75 -10.68
N ILE A 234 4.84 -12.09 -11.49
CA ILE A 234 4.95 -12.08 -12.96
C ILE A 234 5.77 -10.88 -13.47
N GLY A 235 5.85 -9.78 -12.69
CA GLY A 235 6.50 -8.53 -13.09
C GLY A 235 5.72 -7.73 -14.13
N ASN A 236 4.43 -8.01 -14.31
CA ASN A 236 3.53 -7.34 -15.24
C ASN A 236 2.09 -7.36 -14.70
N PHE A 237 1.21 -6.54 -15.28
CA PHE A 237 -0.21 -6.55 -14.91
C PHE A 237 -0.97 -7.69 -15.59
N PRO A 238 -1.96 -8.31 -14.90
CA PRO A 238 -2.84 -9.32 -15.51
C PRO A 238 -3.70 -8.72 -16.62
N PHE A 239 -4.09 -7.46 -16.50
CA PHE A 239 -4.87 -6.62 -17.43
C PHE A 239 -4.60 -5.16 -17.12
N LEU A 240 -4.93 -4.24 -18.02
CA LEU A 240 -4.82 -2.79 -17.77
C LEU A 240 -6.11 -2.20 -17.19
N ASN A 241 -7.21 -2.89 -17.34
CA ASN A 241 -8.50 -2.46 -16.83
C ASN A 241 -9.42 -3.67 -16.58
N ALA A 242 -9.97 -3.79 -15.38
CA ALA A 242 -10.98 -4.79 -15.07
C ALA A 242 -12.33 -4.44 -15.77
N SER A 243 -12.34 -4.49 -17.09
CA SER A 243 -13.50 -4.22 -17.95
C SER A 243 -13.51 -5.09 -19.19
N PHE A 244 -14.68 -5.21 -19.82
CA PHE A 244 -14.84 -6.00 -21.03
C PHE A 244 -14.09 -5.43 -22.25
N SER A 245 -13.66 -4.18 -22.20
CA SER A 245 -12.82 -3.54 -23.23
C SER A 245 -11.38 -4.05 -23.23
N ASP A 246 -10.88 -4.56 -22.08
CA ASP A 246 -9.55 -5.16 -21.98
C ASP A 246 -9.57 -6.59 -22.53
N GLU A 247 -8.63 -6.88 -23.43
CA GLU A 247 -8.57 -8.19 -24.12
C GLU A 247 -8.33 -9.33 -23.13
N LYS A 248 -7.35 -9.21 -22.25
CA LYS A 248 -6.99 -10.24 -21.27
C LYS A 248 -8.12 -10.44 -20.26
N TYR A 249 -8.73 -9.34 -19.80
CA TYR A 249 -9.82 -9.40 -18.84
C TYR A 249 -11.08 -10.07 -19.41
N ARG A 250 -11.33 -9.95 -20.73
CA ARG A 250 -12.43 -10.67 -21.39
C ARG A 250 -12.34 -12.18 -21.22
N TYR A 251 -11.15 -12.76 -21.21
CA TYR A 251 -10.97 -14.20 -20.99
C TYR A 251 -11.31 -14.59 -19.55
N ILE A 252 -10.96 -13.74 -18.58
CA ILE A 252 -11.35 -13.95 -17.15
C ILE A 252 -12.88 -13.90 -17.03
N VAL A 253 -13.54 -12.92 -17.65
CA VAL A 253 -15.03 -12.81 -17.66
C VAL A 253 -15.68 -14.05 -18.25
N LYS A 254 -15.14 -14.59 -19.35
CA LYS A 254 -15.62 -15.80 -20.02
C LYS A 254 -15.19 -17.09 -19.32
N LYS A 255 -14.44 -17.01 -18.21
CA LYS A 255 -13.82 -18.16 -17.51
C LYS A 255 -12.94 -19.03 -18.42
N ASN A 256 -12.41 -18.44 -19.51
CA ASN A 256 -11.45 -19.10 -20.39
C ASN A 256 -10.03 -18.81 -19.89
N TYR A 257 -9.69 -19.41 -18.76
CA TYR A 257 -8.39 -19.17 -18.10
C TYR A 257 -7.21 -19.73 -18.91
N GLU A 258 -7.41 -20.77 -19.69
CA GLU A 258 -6.37 -21.32 -20.58
C GLU A 258 -5.87 -20.21 -21.53
N ARG A 259 -6.78 -19.55 -22.24
CA ARG A 259 -6.45 -18.42 -23.11
C ARG A 259 -5.89 -17.22 -22.38
N PHE A 260 -6.33 -16.96 -21.17
CA PHE A 260 -5.76 -15.90 -20.33
C PHE A 260 -4.29 -16.19 -20.02
N TRP A 261 -3.94 -17.42 -19.66
CA TRP A 261 -2.57 -17.78 -19.29
C TRP A 261 -1.63 -17.89 -20.50
N GLU A 262 -2.13 -18.07 -21.72
CA GLU A 262 -1.32 -18.04 -22.94
C GLU A 262 -0.57 -16.71 -23.14
N PHE A 263 -1.12 -15.57 -22.66
CA PHE A 263 -0.44 -14.26 -22.68
C PHE A 263 0.83 -14.22 -21.83
N PHE A 264 1.05 -15.21 -21.00
CA PHE A 264 2.17 -15.31 -20.06
C PHE A 264 2.93 -16.64 -20.21
N SER A 265 2.80 -17.30 -21.36
CA SER A 265 3.40 -18.62 -21.65
C SER A 265 4.93 -18.60 -21.70
N ASP A 266 5.53 -17.42 -21.84
CA ASP A 266 6.97 -17.20 -21.77
C ASP A 266 7.53 -17.23 -20.31
N ILE A 267 6.66 -17.40 -19.32
CA ILE A 267 7.02 -17.43 -17.92
C ILE A 267 6.61 -18.78 -17.32
N GLU A 268 7.57 -19.49 -16.73
CA GLU A 268 7.29 -20.71 -15.99
C GLU A 268 6.53 -20.36 -14.69
N ILE A 269 5.31 -20.91 -14.56
CA ILE A 269 4.37 -20.62 -13.48
C ILE A 269 3.69 -21.92 -13.06
N SER A 270 3.63 -22.16 -11.72
CA SER A 270 2.98 -23.34 -11.20
C SER A 270 1.46 -23.32 -11.38
N GLU A 271 0.85 -24.49 -11.56
CA GLU A 271 -0.61 -24.60 -11.68
C GLU A 271 -1.33 -24.18 -10.39
N GLU A 272 -0.71 -24.38 -9.22
CA GLU A 272 -1.24 -23.91 -7.95
C GLU A 272 -1.28 -22.38 -7.87
N PHE A 273 -0.29 -21.66 -8.47
CA PHE A 273 -0.32 -20.21 -8.57
C PHE A 273 -1.45 -19.75 -9.48
N LYS A 274 -1.60 -20.35 -10.65
CA LYS A 274 -2.68 -20.03 -11.60
C LYS A 274 -4.05 -20.22 -10.96
N ASP A 275 -4.24 -21.31 -10.24
CA ASP A 275 -5.49 -21.61 -9.52
C ASP A 275 -5.80 -20.53 -8.46
N LEU A 276 -4.80 -20.13 -7.65
CA LEU A 276 -4.96 -19.08 -6.66
C LEU A 276 -5.36 -17.75 -7.31
N ILE A 277 -4.62 -17.32 -8.34
CA ILE A 277 -4.92 -16.07 -9.07
C ILE A 277 -6.35 -16.10 -9.63
N ASN A 278 -6.74 -17.16 -10.34
CA ASN A 278 -8.07 -17.29 -10.93
C ASN A 278 -9.21 -17.14 -9.90
N LYS A 279 -8.98 -17.63 -8.69
CA LYS A 279 -9.94 -17.52 -7.58
C LYS A 279 -9.96 -16.13 -6.94
N LEU A 280 -8.81 -15.43 -6.88
CA LEU A 280 -8.74 -14.10 -6.29
C LEU A 280 -9.34 -13.03 -7.21
N ILE A 281 -9.06 -13.10 -8.53
CA ILE A 281 -9.52 -12.08 -9.51
C ILE A 281 -10.84 -12.46 -10.21
N SER A 282 -11.61 -13.40 -9.65
CA SER A 282 -12.92 -13.76 -10.19
C SER A 282 -13.82 -12.53 -10.34
N ILE A 283 -14.54 -12.44 -11.47
CA ILE A 283 -15.50 -11.36 -11.74
C ILE A 283 -16.65 -11.32 -10.72
N ASN A 284 -17.07 -12.51 -10.26
CA ASN A 284 -18.12 -12.62 -9.25
C ASN A 284 -17.49 -12.54 -7.84
N PRO A 285 -17.79 -11.50 -7.04
CA PRO A 285 -17.24 -11.34 -5.69
C PRO A 285 -17.48 -12.57 -4.79
N SER A 286 -18.65 -13.22 -4.90
CA SER A 286 -18.99 -14.40 -4.07
C SER A 286 -18.14 -15.64 -4.38
N GLN A 287 -17.50 -15.69 -5.54
CA GLN A 287 -16.59 -16.77 -5.94
C GLN A 287 -15.14 -16.52 -5.52
N ARG A 288 -14.81 -15.31 -5.07
CA ARG A 288 -13.47 -15.01 -4.53
C ARG A 288 -13.28 -15.68 -3.19
N LEU A 289 -12.07 -16.17 -2.97
CA LEU A 289 -11.69 -16.79 -1.70
C LEU A 289 -11.89 -15.83 -0.53
N GLU A 290 -12.11 -16.40 0.63
CA GLU A 290 -11.99 -15.70 1.90
C GLU A 290 -10.53 -15.73 2.38
N ILE A 291 -10.13 -14.81 3.26
CA ILE A 291 -8.75 -14.74 3.76
C ILE A 291 -8.29 -16.06 4.38
N LYS A 292 -9.17 -16.77 5.11
CA LYS A 292 -8.87 -18.09 5.65
C LYS A 292 -8.53 -19.10 4.55
N GLN A 293 -9.31 -19.11 3.48
CA GLN A 293 -9.10 -20.00 2.33
C GLN A 293 -7.81 -19.66 1.58
N ILE A 294 -7.47 -18.36 1.47
CA ILE A 294 -6.20 -17.90 0.89
C ILE A 294 -5.02 -18.46 1.68
N LEU A 295 -5.03 -18.31 3.01
CA LEU A 295 -3.97 -18.80 3.90
C LEU A 295 -3.83 -20.33 3.89
N GLU A 296 -4.91 -21.04 3.60
CA GLU A 296 -4.96 -22.50 3.51
C GLU A 296 -4.70 -23.03 2.09
N HIS A 297 -4.54 -22.14 1.10
CA HIS A 297 -4.38 -22.54 -0.30
C HIS A 297 -3.11 -23.37 -0.54
N PRO A 298 -3.16 -24.43 -1.38
CA PRO A 298 -2.01 -25.31 -1.64
C PRO A 298 -0.74 -24.56 -2.03
N TRP A 299 -0.85 -23.52 -2.87
CA TRP A 299 0.28 -22.69 -3.26
C TRP A 299 0.98 -22.05 -2.05
N LEU A 300 0.24 -21.40 -1.14
CA LEU A 300 0.83 -20.82 0.07
C LEU A 300 1.41 -21.89 1.00
N LYS A 301 0.70 -23.02 1.18
CA LYS A 301 1.19 -24.13 2.02
C LYS A 301 2.49 -24.75 1.49
N LYS A 302 2.66 -24.84 0.16
CA LYS A 302 3.84 -25.40 -0.50
C LYS A 302 5.13 -24.66 -0.08
N TYR A 303 5.06 -23.32 0.00
CA TYR A 303 6.23 -22.47 0.27
C TYR A 303 6.35 -22.01 1.73
N ASN A 304 5.33 -22.24 2.56
CA ASN A 304 5.31 -21.84 3.97
C ASN A 304 5.30 -23.04 4.94
N LYS A 305 5.68 -24.24 4.48
CA LYS A 305 5.95 -25.36 5.39
C LYS A 305 7.14 -24.98 6.25
N GLN A 306 6.94 -24.83 7.56
CA GLN A 306 8.03 -24.71 8.53
C GLN A 306 8.94 -25.93 8.37
N LYS A 307 10.26 -25.73 8.40
CA LYS A 307 11.22 -26.82 8.67
C LYS A 307 10.91 -27.32 10.08
N ASN A 308 10.06 -28.34 10.17
CA ASN A 308 9.90 -29.10 11.42
C ASN A 308 11.19 -29.91 11.63
N ASN A 309 12.19 -29.28 12.27
CA ASN A 309 13.18 -29.96 13.04
C ASN A 309 13.46 -29.09 14.28
N ASP A 310 13.06 -29.62 15.43
CA ASP A 310 13.34 -29.18 16.79
C ASP A 310 12.86 -27.78 17.22
N ARG A 311 11.63 -27.76 17.76
CA ARG A 311 11.35 -27.18 19.08
C ARG A 311 9.85 -27.27 19.38
N SER A 312 9.52 -28.11 20.37
CA SER A 312 8.27 -28.08 21.13
C SER A 312 8.11 -26.73 21.85
N VAL A 313 7.46 -25.74 21.24
CA VAL A 313 6.99 -24.53 21.96
C VAL A 313 5.74 -23.98 21.28
N ASN A 314 4.68 -23.92 22.05
CA ASN A 314 3.45 -23.13 21.96
C ASN A 314 2.98 -22.54 20.62
N ASN A 315 1.87 -23.05 20.14
CA ASN A 315 1.12 -22.70 18.92
C ASN A 315 0.43 -21.32 18.91
N ASN A 316 0.94 -20.25 19.54
CA ASN A 316 0.25 -18.97 19.61
C ASN A 316 1.14 -17.72 19.43
N ILE A 317 2.34 -17.86 18.91
CA ILE A 317 3.16 -16.68 18.55
C ILE A 317 3.35 -16.76 17.03
N GLU A 318 2.70 -15.85 16.28
CA GLU A 318 3.06 -15.55 14.90
C GLU A 318 4.55 -15.15 14.95
N ASP A 319 5.40 -15.98 14.34
CA ASP A 319 6.85 -15.74 14.30
C ASP A 319 7.12 -14.46 13.51
N ASP A 320 7.27 -13.34 14.22
CA ASP A 320 7.60 -12.01 13.69
C ASP A 320 9.05 -11.93 13.18
N SER A 321 9.81 -13.04 13.22
CA SER A 321 11.15 -13.07 12.66
C SER A 321 11.08 -12.76 11.15
N ILE A 322 11.91 -11.83 10.73
CA ILE A 322 12.00 -11.44 9.32
C ILE A 322 12.63 -12.61 8.57
N ASP A 323 11.93 -13.07 7.53
CA ASP A 323 12.37 -14.19 6.72
C ASP A 323 13.64 -13.82 5.94
N GLU A 324 14.75 -14.50 6.21
CA GLU A 324 16.05 -14.25 5.56
C GLU A 324 15.98 -14.34 4.02
N ASP A 325 15.11 -15.20 3.49
CA ASP A 325 14.91 -15.31 2.04
C ASP A 325 14.37 -13.99 1.46
N ILE A 326 13.44 -13.31 2.16
CA ILE A 326 12.90 -12.01 1.75
C ILE A 326 13.99 -10.93 1.82
N ILE A 327 14.76 -10.90 2.92
CA ILE A 327 15.85 -9.95 3.11
C ILE A 327 16.88 -10.07 1.98
N ASN A 328 17.32 -11.29 1.70
CA ASN A 328 18.31 -11.55 0.67
C ASN A 328 17.81 -11.17 -0.71
N GLU A 329 16.55 -11.46 -1.02
CA GLU A 329 15.91 -11.08 -2.28
C GLU A 329 15.88 -9.56 -2.44
N PHE A 330 15.46 -8.82 -1.40
CA PHE A 330 15.41 -7.35 -1.47
C PHE A 330 16.81 -6.72 -1.55
N LYS A 331 17.79 -7.24 -0.80
CA LYS A 331 19.17 -6.74 -0.88
C LYS A 331 19.78 -6.95 -2.26
N SER A 332 19.50 -8.07 -2.93
CA SER A 332 20.02 -8.36 -4.27
C SER A 332 19.45 -7.44 -5.36
N ARG A 333 18.31 -6.80 -5.11
CA ARG A 333 17.61 -5.89 -6.05
C ARG A 333 17.91 -4.42 -5.82
N LYS A 334 18.52 -4.09 -4.70
CA LYS A 334 18.90 -2.73 -4.33
C LYS A 334 20.28 -2.44 -4.91
N VAL A 335 20.35 -2.08 -6.21
CA VAL A 335 21.57 -1.63 -6.90
C VAL A 335 21.45 -0.16 -7.26
#